data_651397cc9465bb54e60de61fda517289
#
_entry.id   651397cc9465bb54e60de61fda517289
#
_cell.length_a   1.000
_cell.length_b   1.000
_cell.length_c   1.000
_cell.angle_alpha   90.00
_cell.angle_beta   90.00
_cell.angle_gamma   90.00
#
_symmetry.space_group_name_H-M   'P 1'
#
loop_
_entity.id
_entity.type
_entity.pdbx_description
1 polymer ?
#
loop_
_entity_poly.entity_id
_entity_poly.type
_entity_poly.pdbx_seq_one_letter_code
_entity_poly.pdbx_strand_id
1 'polypeptide(L)'
;GVEEQRLMQDIVLLKSVGMRPIVVHDTRMGLDKFRENKRIAKLLELCGVKAIGICGVDTETIGLMLDNDYIPVIVPNDIDNESEYIDPRETALEIAEKMQADKLVYLSKYPGIYKDEERKDIYYKITVPEVEKLRKERNFPKEFDEIIGYGLQASKNGVNRVHILDGRIRHVLLIEFFSVNGAGTIFIETEAKLYLHELGK
;
A
#
# COMPACT_ATOMS: atom_id res chain seq x y z
N GLY A 1 -3.43 -1.70 -18.65
CA GLY A 1 -2.86 -2.87 -19.33
C GLY A 1 -3.24 -4.18 -18.64
N VAL A 2 -2.75 -5.31 -19.14
CA VAL A 2 -3.07 -6.66 -18.60
C VAL A 2 -2.62 -6.81 -17.14
N GLU A 3 -1.46 -6.27 -16.79
CA GLU A 3 -0.92 -6.32 -15.40
C GLU A 3 -1.78 -5.54 -14.43
N GLU A 4 -2.25 -4.38 -14.83
CA GLU A 4 -3.13 -3.56 -14.02
C GLU A 4 -4.49 -4.24 -13.79
N GLN A 5 -5.05 -4.86 -14.81
CA GLN A 5 -6.30 -5.63 -14.68
C GLN A 5 -6.14 -6.81 -13.69
N ARG A 6 -4.99 -7.47 -13.70
CA ARG A 6 -4.67 -8.52 -12.73
C ARG A 6 -4.59 -7.98 -11.30
N LEU A 7 -3.95 -6.82 -11.12
CA LEU A 7 -3.91 -6.17 -9.81
C LEU A 7 -5.32 -5.84 -9.30
N MET A 8 -6.21 -5.36 -10.17
CA MET A 8 -7.61 -5.11 -9.79
C MET A 8 -8.33 -6.41 -9.38
N GLN A 9 -8.08 -7.52 -10.09
CA GLN A 9 -8.63 -8.84 -9.71
C GLN A 9 -8.12 -9.31 -8.34
N ASP A 10 -6.82 -9.08 -8.04
CA ASP A 10 -6.26 -9.40 -6.72
C ASP A 10 -6.93 -8.59 -5.61
N ILE A 11 -7.12 -7.28 -5.81
CA ILE A 11 -7.82 -6.41 -4.85
C ILE A 11 -9.26 -6.88 -4.61
N VAL A 12 -9.96 -7.27 -5.68
CA VAL A 12 -11.34 -7.79 -5.60
C VAL A 12 -11.38 -9.10 -4.81
N LEU A 13 -10.38 -9.98 -5.01
CA LEU A 13 -10.29 -11.22 -4.23
C LEU A 13 -10.02 -10.94 -2.75
N LEU A 14 -9.14 -10.02 -2.42
CA LEU A 14 -8.91 -9.59 -1.03
C LEU A 14 -10.20 -9.06 -0.39
N LYS A 15 -10.99 -8.27 -1.13
CA LYS A 15 -12.30 -7.81 -0.67
C LYS A 15 -13.25 -8.99 -0.41
N SER A 16 -13.28 -9.98 -1.29
CA SER A 16 -14.18 -11.14 -1.18
C SER A 16 -13.93 -12.00 0.06
N VAL A 17 -12.72 -11.96 0.61
CA VAL A 17 -12.35 -12.65 1.86
C VAL A 17 -12.46 -11.75 3.10
N GLY A 18 -13.11 -10.61 2.98
CA GLY A 18 -13.48 -9.74 4.11
C GLY A 18 -12.53 -8.57 4.36
N MET A 19 -11.53 -8.34 3.52
CA MET A 19 -10.73 -7.11 3.60
C MET A 19 -11.54 -5.92 3.08
N ARG A 20 -11.22 -4.71 3.57
CA ARG A 20 -11.83 -3.45 3.16
C ARG A 20 -10.76 -2.57 2.47
N PRO A 21 -10.46 -2.82 1.20
CA PRO A 21 -9.38 -2.12 0.51
C PRO A 21 -9.74 -0.67 0.20
N ILE A 22 -8.75 0.20 0.36
CA ILE A 22 -8.73 1.57 -0.16
C ILE A 22 -7.56 1.62 -1.14
N VAL A 23 -7.78 2.15 -2.33
CA VAL A 23 -6.75 2.27 -3.36
C VAL A 23 -6.32 3.72 -3.48
N VAL A 24 -5.05 4.00 -3.30
CA VAL A 24 -4.45 5.31 -3.61
C VAL A 24 -3.55 5.11 -4.81
N HIS A 25 -3.74 5.90 -5.86
CA HIS A 25 -2.97 5.74 -7.09
C HIS A 25 -2.11 6.95 -7.40
N ASP A 26 -0.98 6.69 -8.07
CA ASP A 26 -0.13 7.75 -8.59
C ASP A 26 -0.79 8.43 -9.79
N THR A 27 -0.58 9.74 -9.90
CA THR A 27 -1.00 10.54 -11.05
C THR A 27 0.24 10.88 -11.87
N ARG A 28 0.43 10.18 -12.96
CA ARG A 28 1.56 10.48 -13.87
C ARG A 28 1.45 11.91 -14.38
N MET A 29 2.56 12.63 -14.37
CA MET A 29 2.64 13.98 -14.91
C MET A 29 2.06 14.03 -16.34
N GLY A 30 1.11 14.95 -16.57
CA GLY A 30 0.49 15.17 -17.87
C GLY A 30 -0.77 14.37 -18.19
N LEU A 31 -1.19 13.45 -17.32
CA LEU A 31 -2.49 12.80 -17.44
C LEU A 31 -3.54 13.55 -16.58
N ASP A 32 -4.78 13.58 -17.08
CA ASP A 32 -5.92 14.03 -16.29
C ASP A 32 -6.13 13.07 -15.10
N LYS A 33 -5.72 13.52 -13.92
CA LYS A 33 -5.77 12.73 -12.68
C LYS A 33 -7.18 12.24 -12.35
N PHE A 34 -8.20 13.01 -12.64
CA PHE A 34 -9.59 12.64 -12.38
C PHE A 34 -10.10 11.59 -13.37
N ARG A 35 -9.70 11.70 -14.63
CA ARG A 35 -10.01 10.70 -15.65
C ARG A 35 -9.36 9.37 -15.32
N GLU A 36 -8.10 9.39 -14.87
CA GLU A 36 -7.38 8.18 -14.44
C GLU A 36 -8.03 7.55 -13.21
N ASN A 37 -8.44 8.36 -12.23
CA ASN A 37 -9.17 7.90 -11.05
C ASN A 37 -10.46 7.16 -11.43
N LYS A 38 -11.28 7.77 -12.31
CA LYS A 38 -12.50 7.13 -12.84
C LYS A 38 -12.20 5.85 -13.61
N ARG A 39 -11.10 5.81 -14.35
CA ARG A 39 -10.68 4.63 -15.11
C ARG A 39 -10.35 3.46 -14.17
N ILE A 40 -9.60 3.71 -13.10
CA ILE A 40 -9.27 2.68 -12.10
C ILE A 40 -10.52 2.17 -11.39
N ALA A 41 -11.41 3.08 -10.94
CA ALA A 41 -12.68 2.68 -10.35
C ALA A 41 -13.49 1.81 -11.32
N LYS A 42 -13.54 2.17 -12.61
CA LYS A 42 -14.23 1.38 -13.63
C LYS A 42 -13.61 0.00 -13.87
N LEU A 43 -12.30 -0.14 -13.77
CA LEU A 43 -11.65 -1.45 -13.88
C LEU A 43 -12.04 -2.37 -12.71
N LEU A 44 -12.15 -1.84 -11.49
CA LEU A 44 -12.65 -2.59 -10.33
C LEU A 44 -14.12 -3.00 -10.52
N GLU A 45 -14.98 -2.10 -11.01
CA GLU A 45 -16.37 -2.42 -11.32
C GLU A 45 -16.50 -3.55 -12.36
N LEU A 46 -15.65 -3.55 -13.39
CA LEU A 46 -15.62 -4.62 -14.39
C LEU A 46 -15.21 -5.98 -13.80
N CYS A 47 -14.53 -5.99 -12.64
CA CYS A 47 -14.24 -7.20 -11.87
C CYS A 47 -15.37 -7.60 -10.91
N GLY A 48 -16.51 -6.91 -10.92
CA GLY A 48 -17.73 -7.31 -10.21
C GLY A 48 -17.92 -6.69 -8.82
N VAL A 49 -17.21 -5.64 -8.47
CA VAL A 49 -17.35 -4.92 -7.20
C VAL A 49 -17.83 -3.49 -7.41
N LYS A 50 -18.34 -2.87 -6.35
CA LYS A 50 -18.60 -1.44 -6.35
C LYS A 50 -17.30 -0.68 -6.10
N ALA A 51 -17.03 0.33 -6.91
CA ALA A 51 -15.87 1.21 -6.71
C ALA A 51 -16.24 2.67 -6.98
N ILE A 52 -15.57 3.60 -6.33
CA ILE A 52 -15.83 5.03 -6.48
C ILE A 52 -14.53 5.83 -6.39
N GLY A 53 -14.37 6.80 -7.30
CA GLY A 53 -13.27 7.75 -7.25
C GLY A 53 -13.56 8.87 -6.26
N ILE A 54 -12.56 9.18 -5.41
CA ILE A 54 -12.60 10.25 -4.40
C ILE A 54 -11.34 11.10 -4.57
N CYS A 55 -11.50 12.41 -4.41
CA CYS A 55 -10.40 13.37 -4.44
C CYS A 55 -9.95 13.74 -3.02
N GLY A 56 -8.66 13.68 -2.78
CA GLY A 56 -8.08 14.08 -1.50
C GLY A 56 -8.41 13.14 -0.32
N VAL A 57 -8.09 13.58 0.88
CA VAL A 57 -8.25 12.81 2.13
C VAL A 57 -9.50 13.26 2.87
N ASP A 58 -10.63 12.75 2.46
CA ASP A 58 -11.92 12.90 3.16
C ASP A 58 -12.28 11.59 3.85
N THR A 59 -11.84 11.44 5.10
CA THR A 59 -12.00 10.18 5.86
C THR A 59 -13.46 9.87 6.20
N GLU A 60 -14.33 10.87 6.32
CA GLU A 60 -15.77 10.67 6.54
C GLU A 60 -16.41 10.04 5.30
N THR A 61 -16.20 10.63 4.13
CA THR A 61 -16.68 10.07 2.85
C THR A 61 -16.08 8.70 2.59
N ILE A 62 -14.77 8.51 2.81
CA ILE A 62 -14.13 7.19 2.66
C ILE A 62 -14.79 6.15 3.56
N GLY A 63 -15.05 6.47 4.83
CA GLY A 63 -15.73 5.59 5.78
C GLY A 63 -17.13 5.21 5.33
N LEU A 64 -17.93 6.20 4.91
CA LEU A 64 -19.29 5.97 4.37
C LEU A 64 -19.27 5.05 3.13
N MET A 65 -18.29 5.22 2.25
CA MET A 65 -18.17 4.37 1.05
C MET A 65 -17.81 2.93 1.43
N LEU A 66 -16.86 2.74 2.34
CA LEU A 66 -16.52 1.41 2.85
C LEU A 66 -17.72 0.72 3.51
N ASP A 67 -18.51 1.44 4.30
CA ASP A 67 -19.69 0.89 4.99
C ASP A 67 -20.82 0.53 4.01
N ASN A 68 -20.85 1.15 2.83
CA ASN A 68 -21.75 0.82 1.74
C ASN A 68 -21.16 -0.17 0.70
N ASP A 69 -20.10 -0.86 1.08
CA ASP A 69 -19.45 -1.92 0.29
C ASP A 69 -18.74 -1.43 -0.99
N TYR A 70 -18.36 -0.16 -1.05
CA TYR A 70 -17.53 0.35 -2.13
C TYR A 70 -16.03 0.14 -1.84
N ILE A 71 -15.22 0.08 -2.89
CA ILE A 71 -13.79 0.29 -2.85
C ILE A 71 -13.53 1.77 -3.19
N PRO A 72 -13.10 2.59 -2.24
CA PRO A 72 -12.68 3.96 -2.53
C PRO A 72 -11.38 3.95 -3.34
N VAL A 73 -11.34 4.71 -4.43
CA VAL A 73 -10.15 4.95 -5.25
C VAL A 73 -9.78 6.41 -5.10
N ILE A 74 -8.67 6.66 -4.45
CA ILE A 74 -8.24 8.00 -4.04
C ILE A 74 -7.25 8.56 -5.05
N VAL A 75 -7.53 9.75 -5.56
CA VAL A 75 -6.55 10.58 -6.25
C VAL A 75 -6.01 11.63 -5.28
N PRO A 76 -4.68 11.70 -5.08
CA PRO A 76 -4.07 12.78 -4.31
C PRO A 76 -4.43 14.13 -4.93
N ASN A 77 -5.03 15.00 -4.17
CA ASN A 77 -5.42 16.32 -4.63
C ASN A 77 -5.53 17.29 -3.47
N ASP A 78 -5.00 18.48 -3.66
CA ASP A 78 -5.29 19.64 -2.82
C ASP A 78 -6.42 20.44 -3.48
N ILE A 79 -7.47 20.70 -2.73
CA ILE A 79 -8.64 21.46 -3.21
C ILE A 79 -8.26 22.91 -3.49
N ASP A 80 -7.34 23.44 -2.70
CA ASP A 80 -6.88 24.85 -2.81
C ASP A 80 -5.82 25.05 -3.89
N ASN A 81 -5.12 23.96 -4.29
CA ASN A 81 -4.06 24.02 -5.30
C ASN A 81 -4.06 22.78 -6.21
N GLU A 82 -5.01 22.71 -7.14
CA GLU A 82 -5.18 21.57 -8.07
C GLU A 82 -3.95 21.28 -8.95
N SER A 83 -3.04 22.24 -9.13
CA SER A 83 -1.84 22.08 -9.94
C SER A 83 -0.66 21.49 -9.19
N GLU A 84 -0.73 21.40 -7.85
CA GLU A 84 0.35 20.87 -7.05
C GLU A 84 0.37 19.34 -7.11
N TYR A 85 1.57 18.80 -7.31
CA TYR A 85 1.79 17.36 -7.20
C TYR A 85 1.84 16.96 -5.72
N ILE A 86 0.93 16.08 -5.32
CA ILE A 86 0.95 15.46 -4.01
C ILE A 86 1.43 14.02 -4.16
N ASP A 87 2.37 13.62 -3.31
CA ASP A 87 2.90 12.25 -3.32
C ASP A 87 1.79 11.26 -2.88
N PRO A 88 1.40 10.32 -3.75
CA PRO A 88 0.39 9.32 -3.40
C PRO A 88 0.78 8.46 -2.20
N ARG A 89 2.07 8.30 -1.92
CA ARG A 89 2.57 7.54 -0.78
C ARG A 89 2.31 8.27 0.54
N GLU A 90 2.44 9.59 0.54
CA GLU A 90 2.10 10.45 1.67
C GLU A 90 0.60 10.47 1.90
N THR A 91 -0.20 10.59 0.85
CA THR A 91 -1.65 10.48 0.92
C THR A 91 -2.11 9.13 1.50
N ALA A 92 -1.48 8.03 1.06
CA ALA A 92 -1.79 6.70 1.58
C ALA A 92 -1.42 6.56 3.07
N LEU A 93 -0.29 7.13 3.49
CA LEU A 93 0.11 7.21 4.90
C LEU A 93 -0.94 7.97 5.71
N GLU A 94 -1.33 9.16 5.29
CA GLU A 94 -2.30 10.00 5.98
C GLU A 94 -3.65 9.29 6.17
N ILE A 95 -4.15 8.63 5.12
CA ILE A 95 -5.39 7.84 5.19
C ILE A 95 -5.21 6.67 6.16
N ALA A 96 -4.10 5.95 6.08
CA ALA A 96 -3.85 4.79 6.94
C ALA A 96 -3.81 5.19 8.42
N GLU A 97 -3.16 6.31 8.75
CA GLU A 97 -3.10 6.85 10.10
C GLU A 97 -4.47 7.32 10.60
N LYS A 98 -5.16 8.16 9.84
CA LYS A 98 -6.46 8.73 10.23
C LYS A 98 -7.55 7.67 10.36
N MET A 99 -7.55 6.66 9.52
CA MET A 99 -8.54 5.58 9.53
C MET A 99 -8.11 4.38 10.39
N GLN A 100 -6.94 4.44 11.03
CA GLN A 100 -6.38 3.34 11.82
C GLN A 100 -6.38 2.02 11.03
N ALA A 101 -5.81 2.06 9.83
CA ALA A 101 -5.74 0.91 8.96
C ALA A 101 -4.93 -0.23 9.61
N ASP A 102 -5.41 -1.46 9.48
CA ASP A 102 -4.65 -2.63 9.94
C ASP A 102 -3.39 -2.87 9.10
N LYS A 103 -3.47 -2.57 7.81
CA LYS A 103 -2.36 -2.75 6.86
C LYS A 103 -2.22 -1.55 5.92
N LEU A 104 -0.97 -1.16 5.68
CA LEU A 104 -0.58 -0.24 4.62
C LEU A 104 0.31 -0.98 3.65
N VAL A 105 0.00 -0.95 2.36
CA VAL A 105 0.75 -1.66 1.31
C VAL A 105 1.29 -0.67 0.29
N TYR A 106 2.60 -0.62 0.16
CA TYR A 106 3.29 0.09 -0.91
C TYR A 106 3.68 -0.86 -2.03
N LEU A 107 3.06 -0.70 -3.19
CA LEU A 107 3.47 -1.35 -4.43
C LEU A 107 4.52 -0.49 -5.13
N SER A 108 5.72 -1.01 -5.25
CA SER A 108 6.87 -0.29 -5.79
C SER A 108 7.63 -1.14 -6.81
N LYS A 109 8.77 -0.67 -7.27
CA LYS A 109 9.73 -1.47 -8.06
C LYS A 109 10.77 -2.19 -7.18
N TYR A 110 10.65 -2.04 -5.87
CA TYR A 110 11.57 -2.65 -4.90
C TYR A 110 10.92 -3.88 -4.27
N PRO A 111 11.63 -5.02 -4.22
CA PRO A 111 11.05 -6.25 -3.67
C PRO A 111 10.92 -6.23 -2.14
N GLY A 112 11.57 -5.30 -1.47
CA GLY A 112 11.67 -5.18 -0.04
C GLY A 112 13.06 -4.75 0.39
N ILE A 113 13.37 -4.86 1.68
CA ILE A 113 14.68 -4.54 2.23
C ILE A 113 15.59 -5.75 2.09
N TYR A 114 16.69 -5.62 1.37
CA TYR A 114 17.67 -6.68 1.21
C TYR A 114 18.43 -6.93 2.52
N LYS A 115 18.76 -8.20 2.81
CA LYS A 115 19.56 -8.61 3.96
C LYS A 115 21.02 -8.18 3.82
N ASP A 116 21.53 -8.24 2.61
CA ASP A 116 22.93 -7.99 2.27
C ASP A 116 23.11 -7.12 1.02
N GLU A 117 24.35 -6.74 0.74
CA GLU A 117 24.71 -5.95 -0.44
C GLU A 117 24.62 -6.77 -1.74
N GLU A 118 24.67 -8.09 -1.67
CA GLU A 118 24.56 -8.98 -2.83
C GLU A 118 23.14 -9.03 -3.39
N ARG A 119 22.15 -8.52 -2.63
CA ARG A 119 20.73 -8.41 -3.01
C ARG A 119 20.08 -9.73 -3.42
N LYS A 120 20.52 -10.83 -2.79
CA LYS A 120 20.00 -12.17 -3.08
C LYS A 120 18.75 -12.50 -2.28
N ASP A 121 18.66 -11.97 -1.06
CA ASP A 121 17.57 -12.27 -0.15
C ASP A 121 17.07 -11.01 0.54
N ILE A 122 15.79 -11.01 0.92
CA ILE A 122 15.13 -9.90 1.60
C ILE A 122 14.72 -10.28 3.02
N TYR A 123 14.53 -9.26 3.87
CA TYR A 123 13.81 -9.45 5.13
C TYR A 123 12.31 -9.60 4.83
N TYR A 124 11.77 -10.79 4.99
CA TYR A 124 10.31 -10.99 4.89
C TYR A 124 9.56 -10.32 6.05
N LYS A 125 10.14 -10.36 7.24
CA LYS A 125 9.69 -9.61 8.42
C LYS A 125 10.87 -8.88 9.03
N ILE A 126 10.63 -7.67 9.53
CA ILE A 126 11.63 -6.86 10.21
C ILE A 126 10.94 -5.94 11.21
N THR A 127 11.54 -5.79 12.38
CA THR A 127 10.99 -4.89 13.41
C THR A 127 11.29 -3.43 13.11
N VAL A 128 10.44 -2.54 13.57
CA VAL A 128 10.63 -1.08 13.42
C VAL A 128 12.01 -0.62 13.91
N PRO A 129 12.51 -1.03 15.08
CA PRO A 129 13.87 -0.66 15.51
C PRO A 129 14.97 -1.13 14.58
N GLU A 130 14.84 -2.34 14.01
CA GLU A 130 15.81 -2.87 13.04
C GLU A 130 15.80 -2.09 11.74
N VAL A 131 14.62 -1.70 11.24
CA VAL A 131 14.50 -0.83 10.05
C VAL A 131 15.16 0.51 10.30
N GLU A 132 14.93 1.13 11.46
CA GLU A 132 15.55 2.40 11.83
C GLU A 132 17.08 2.30 11.88
N LYS A 133 17.60 1.20 12.41
CA LYS A 133 19.03 0.91 12.44
C LYS A 133 19.59 0.78 11.02
N LEU A 134 18.96 -0.07 10.19
CA LEU A 134 19.39 -0.27 8.79
C LEU A 134 19.36 1.03 7.98
N ARG A 135 18.36 1.87 8.20
CA ARG A 135 18.25 3.17 7.51
C ARG A 135 19.38 4.13 7.86
N LYS A 136 19.94 4.04 9.09
CA LYS A 136 21.10 4.83 9.51
C LYS A 136 22.42 4.27 9.00
N GLU A 137 22.52 2.96 8.86
CA GLU A 137 23.74 2.25 8.50
C GLU A 137 23.93 2.08 6.98
N ARG A 138 22.84 2.14 6.21
CA ARG A 138 22.84 1.89 4.76
C ARG A 138 22.33 3.07 3.96
N ASN A 139 22.88 3.22 2.76
CA ASN A 139 22.37 4.18 1.78
C ASN A 139 21.33 3.50 0.87
N PHE A 140 20.08 3.84 1.05
CA PHE A 140 19.00 3.42 0.13
C PHE A 140 18.85 4.41 -1.03
N PRO A 141 18.38 3.98 -2.21
CA PRO A 141 17.94 4.89 -3.25
C PRO A 141 16.88 5.85 -2.69
N LYS A 142 16.94 7.13 -3.02
CA LYS A 142 16.07 8.19 -2.46
C LYS A 142 14.60 7.79 -2.40
N GLU A 143 14.05 7.34 -3.53
CA GLU A 143 12.65 6.92 -3.62
C GLU A 143 12.31 5.76 -2.65
N PHE A 144 13.24 4.83 -2.48
CA PHE A 144 13.04 3.70 -1.56
C PHE A 144 13.18 4.12 -0.11
N ASP A 145 14.11 5.01 0.20
CA ASP A 145 14.28 5.59 1.54
C ASP A 145 13.03 6.38 1.98
N GLU A 146 12.39 7.09 1.05
CA GLU A 146 11.11 7.75 1.30
C GLU A 146 10.00 6.75 1.67
N ILE A 147 9.87 5.63 0.92
CA ILE A 147 8.91 4.56 1.22
C ILE A 147 9.18 3.97 2.62
N ILE A 148 10.44 3.69 2.94
CA ILE A 148 10.84 3.20 4.26
C ILE A 148 10.46 4.22 5.34
N GLY A 149 10.70 5.50 5.09
CA GLY A 149 10.35 6.59 6.02
C GLY A 149 8.86 6.66 6.30
N TYR A 150 8.03 6.63 5.27
CA TYR A 150 6.57 6.58 5.41
C TYR A 150 6.11 5.31 6.15
N GLY A 151 6.71 4.17 5.86
CA GLY A 151 6.42 2.91 6.55
C GLY A 151 6.73 2.95 8.05
N LEU A 152 7.87 3.54 8.41
CA LEU A 152 8.25 3.74 9.81
C LEU A 152 7.28 4.68 10.53
N GLN A 153 6.88 5.77 9.88
CA GLN A 153 5.91 6.70 10.45
C GLN A 153 4.55 6.03 10.65
N ALA A 154 4.04 5.31 9.66
CA ALA A 154 2.78 4.57 9.76
C ALA A 154 2.79 3.59 10.94
N SER A 155 3.87 2.83 11.08
CA SER A 155 4.01 1.85 12.18
C SER A 155 4.03 2.52 13.55
N LYS A 156 4.70 3.68 13.69
CA LYS A 156 4.74 4.45 14.93
C LYS A 156 3.37 5.07 15.30
N ASN A 157 2.56 5.38 14.30
CA ASN A 157 1.27 6.03 14.46
C ASN A 157 0.10 5.03 14.48
N GLY A 158 0.37 3.74 14.66
CA GLY A 158 -0.63 2.74 14.98
C GLY A 158 -1.08 1.83 13.84
N VAL A 159 -0.48 1.93 12.64
CA VAL A 159 -0.70 0.95 11.57
C VAL A 159 0.00 -0.35 11.95
N ASN A 160 -0.75 -1.44 12.07
CA ASN A 160 -0.21 -2.71 12.60
C ASN A 160 0.83 -3.36 11.69
N ARG A 161 0.65 -3.28 10.37
CA ARG A 161 1.57 -3.86 9.37
C ARG A 161 1.77 -2.92 8.21
N VAL A 162 3.03 -2.73 7.85
CA VAL A 162 3.39 -2.03 6.61
C VAL A 162 4.09 -3.02 5.69
N HIS A 163 3.58 -3.17 4.49
CA HIS A 163 4.10 -4.07 3.48
C HIS A 163 4.76 -3.28 2.35
N ILE A 164 5.97 -3.66 1.96
CA ILE A 164 6.65 -3.14 0.77
C ILE A 164 6.78 -4.30 -0.21
N LEU A 165 6.13 -4.18 -1.36
CA LEU A 165 6.00 -5.23 -2.37
C LEU A 165 6.48 -4.75 -3.74
N ASP A 166 7.07 -5.65 -4.53
CA ASP A 166 7.33 -5.41 -5.95
C ASP A 166 6.05 -5.56 -6.77
N GLY A 167 5.45 -4.42 -7.13
CA GLY A 167 4.20 -4.39 -7.90
C GLY A 167 4.30 -4.97 -9.32
N ARG A 168 5.51 -5.33 -9.81
CA ARG A 168 5.74 -5.99 -11.10
C ARG A 168 5.55 -7.51 -11.01
N ILE A 169 5.57 -8.07 -9.79
CA ILE A 169 5.34 -9.50 -9.59
C ILE A 169 3.86 -9.80 -9.78
N ARG A 170 3.59 -10.77 -10.65
CA ARG A 170 2.22 -11.21 -10.92
C ARG A 170 1.58 -11.76 -9.64
N HIS A 171 0.36 -11.30 -9.32
CA HIS A 171 -0.39 -11.70 -8.13
C HIS A 171 0.34 -11.47 -6.81
N VAL A 172 1.15 -10.41 -6.75
CA VAL A 172 1.97 -10.10 -5.56
C VAL A 172 1.15 -9.96 -4.28
N LEU A 173 -0.04 -9.36 -4.37
CA LEU A 173 -0.94 -9.22 -3.22
C LEU A 173 -1.43 -10.59 -2.72
N LEU A 174 -1.77 -11.50 -3.63
CA LEU A 174 -2.23 -12.84 -3.25
C LEU A 174 -1.09 -13.66 -2.66
N ILE A 175 0.11 -13.56 -3.23
CA ILE A 175 1.31 -14.23 -2.69
C ILE A 175 1.58 -13.68 -1.29
N GLU A 176 1.55 -12.36 -1.10
CA GLU A 176 1.81 -11.74 0.20
C GLU A 176 0.83 -12.20 1.28
N PHE A 177 -0.47 -12.17 0.99
CA PHE A 177 -1.49 -12.42 2.01
C PHE A 177 -1.87 -13.89 2.19
N PHE A 178 -1.64 -14.75 1.20
CA PHE A 178 -2.08 -16.15 1.23
C PHE A 178 -0.95 -17.18 1.17
N SER A 179 0.30 -16.79 0.91
CA SER A 179 1.42 -17.73 0.98
C SER A 179 2.12 -17.68 2.34
N VAL A 180 2.81 -18.77 2.66
CA VAL A 180 3.55 -18.90 3.93
C VAL A 180 4.69 -17.89 4.03
N ASN A 181 5.41 -17.65 2.93
CA ASN A 181 6.61 -16.82 2.94
C ASN A 181 6.37 -15.35 2.60
N GLY A 182 5.18 -15.01 2.04
CA GLY A 182 4.92 -13.68 1.53
C GLY A 182 5.68 -13.37 0.25
N ALA A 183 5.68 -12.09 -0.17
CA ALA A 183 6.31 -11.63 -1.42
C ALA A 183 7.23 -10.42 -1.22
N GLY A 184 7.22 -9.79 -0.06
CA GLY A 184 7.96 -8.58 0.22
C GLY A 184 8.43 -8.46 1.66
N THR A 185 8.67 -7.22 2.10
CA THR A 185 9.07 -6.94 3.48
C THR A 185 7.89 -6.39 4.27
N ILE A 186 7.66 -6.96 5.46
CA ILE A 186 6.64 -6.51 6.41
C ILE A 186 7.33 -5.83 7.59
N PHE A 187 6.93 -4.60 7.91
CA PHE A 187 7.31 -3.93 9.15
C PHE A 187 6.35 -4.36 10.26
N ILE A 188 6.90 -4.79 11.37
CA ILE A 188 6.19 -5.14 12.60
C ILE A 188 6.72 -4.29 13.75
N GLU A 189 5.86 -3.92 14.70
CA GLU A 189 6.31 -3.10 15.84
C GLU A 189 7.28 -3.88 16.72
N THR A 190 6.90 -5.10 17.10
CA THR A 190 7.74 -6.03 17.87
C THR A 190 7.39 -7.47 17.47
N GLU A 191 8.33 -8.41 17.71
CA GLU A 191 8.06 -9.84 17.47
C GLU A 191 6.89 -10.39 18.30
N ALA A 192 6.62 -9.81 19.46
CA ALA A 192 5.53 -10.21 20.35
C ALA A 192 4.12 -9.95 19.75
N LYS A 193 4.03 -9.10 18.72
CA LYS A 193 2.76 -8.78 18.03
C LYS A 193 2.52 -9.60 16.76
N LEU A 194 3.21 -10.75 16.60
CA LEU A 194 2.99 -11.64 15.46
C LEU A 194 1.62 -12.29 15.51
N TYR A 195 0.91 -12.31 14.38
CA TYR A 195 -0.30 -13.12 14.24
C TYR A 195 0.05 -14.61 14.16
N LEU A 196 -0.88 -15.50 14.54
CA LEU A 196 -0.67 -16.96 14.54
C LEU A 196 -0.13 -17.50 13.20
N HIS A 197 -0.59 -16.95 12.07
CA HIS A 197 -0.14 -17.34 10.74
C HIS A 197 1.24 -16.79 10.36
N GLU A 198 1.79 -15.85 11.14
CA GLU A 198 3.11 -15.28 10.95
C GLU A 198 4.21 -15.99 11.76
N LEU A 199 3.82 -16.84 12.73
CA LEU A 199 4.76 -17.52 13.64
C LEU A 199 5.63 -18.59 12.96
N GLY A 200 5.32 -18.96 11.73
CA GLY A 200 6.08 -19.95 10.95
C GLY A 200 6.95 -19.40 9.82
N LYS A 201 7.08 -18.08 9.73
CA LYS A 201 7.84 -17.41 8.66
C LYS A 201 9.29 -17.13 9.06
#